data_f314517e72b1d214795700b5f8171907
#
_entry.id   f314517e72b1d214795700b5f8171907
#
_cell.length_a   1.000
_cell.length_b   1.000
_cell.length_c   1.000
_cell.angle_alpha   90.00
_cell.angle_beta   90.00
_cell.angle_gamma   90.00
#
_symmetry.space_group_name_H-M   'P 1'
#
loop_
_entity.id
_entity.type
_entity.pdbx_description
1 polymer ?
#
loop_
_entity_poly.entity_id
_entity_poly.type
_entity_poly.pdbx_seq_one_letter_code
_entity_poly.pdbx_strand_id
1 'polypeptide(L)'
;YHIIYNQTLRDRIRSKASKSHYNSMNVLSMHALIGAYQPEGYVWLDELREVITGNVNYAVEYIREHFEGVGLMKPEGTYMLFIDCEKWCKQHGKTIEEVEKAGYRVGVAWQDGRMFHGPYSIRMNLALPLSRVKEAFERLNQYVFNANW
;
A
#
# COMPACT_ATOMS: atom_id res chain seq x y z
N TYR A 1 11.70 7.59 -14.33
CA TYR A 1 12.00 8.09 -15.70
C TYR A 1 10.70 8.32 -16.46
N HIS A 2 10.78 9.12 -17.57
CA HIS A 2 9.63 9.37 -18.43
C HIS A 2 9.93 8.88 -19.84
N ILE A 3 8.96 8.25 -20.45
CA ILE A 3 9.00 7.88 -21.87
C ILE A 3 7.98 8.74 -22.60
N ILE A 4 8.44 9.67 -23.43
CA ILE A 4 7.60 10.63 -24.12
C ILE A 4 7.81 10.49 -25.63
N TYR A 5 6.83 9.87 -26.31
CA TYR A 5 6.91 9.64 -27.75
C TYR A 5 6.74 10.93 -28.56
N ASN A 6 5.84 11.83 -28.13
CA ASN A 6 5.63 13.10 -28.82
C ASN A 6 6.86 14.00 -28.71
N GLN A 7 7.50 14.29 -29.86
CA GLN A 7 8.72 15.06 -29.91
C GLN A 7 8.55 16.47 -29.37
N THR A 8 7.50 17.18 -29.77
CA THR A 8 7.26 18.58 -29.34
C THR A 8 7.10 18.65 -27.81
N LEU A 9 6.34 17.71 -27.22
CA LEU A 9 6.16 17.65 -25.77
C LEU A 9 7.47 17.32 -25.05
N ARG A 10 8.21 16.35 -25.57
CA ARG A 10 9.52 15.95 -25.05
C ARG A 10 10.51 17.12 -25.02
N ASP A 11 10.59 17.89 -26.11
CA ASP A 11 11.52 19.01 -26.25
C ASP A 11 11.11 20.18 -25.32
N ARG A 12 9.82 20.44 -25.17
CA ARG A 12 9.32 21.41 -24.19
C ARG A 12 9.67 21.02 -22.75
N ILE A 13 9.47 19.75 -22.37
CA ILE A 13 9.82 19.25 -21.04
C ILE A 13 11.32 19.34 -20.81
N ARG A 14 12.15 18.93 -21.77
CA ARG A 14 13.61 19.06 -21.69
C ARG A 14 14.06 20.50 -21.50
N SER A 15 13.51 21.42 -22.27
CA SER A 15 13.81 22.84 -22.15
C SER A 15 13.44 23.44 -20.80
N LYS A 16 12.30 22.99 -20.21
CA LYS A 16 11.90 23.42 -18.86
C LYS A 16 12.79 22.79 -17.79
N ALA A 17 13.07 21.50 -17.89
CA ALA A 17 13.91 20.77 -16.95
C ALA A 17 15.33 21.33 -16.87
N SER A 18 15.94 21.67 -18.02
CA SER A 18 17.29 22.23 -18.06
C SER A 18 17.42 23.60 -17.35
N LYS A 19 16.33 24.38 -17.31
CA LYS A 19 16.30 25.70 -16.64
C LYS A 19 16.15 25.62 -15.12
N SER A 20 15.62 24.51 -14.60
CA SER A 20 15.32 24.35 -13.18
C SER A 20 16.14 23.23 -12.53
N HIS A 21 17.04 22.61 -13.28
CA HIS A 21 17.75 21.38 -12.87
C HIS A 21 16.82 20.26 -12.39
N TYR A 22 15.55 20.32 -12.79
CA TYR A 22 14.55 19.30 -12.48
C TYR A 22 14.94 17.98 -13.14
N ASN A 23 14.82 16.88 -12.39
CA ASN A 23 15.23 15.54 -12.81
C ASN A 23 16.75 15.35 -13.03
N SER A 24 17.59 16.21 -12.46
CA SER A 24 19.01 15.91 -12.38
C SER A 24 19.23 14.75 -11.40
N MET A 25 19.72 13.62 -11.93
CA MET A 25 20.02 12.46 -11.12
C MET A 25 21.36 12.68 -10.39
N ASN A 26 21.39 12.47 -9.08
CA ASN A 26 22.66 12.45 -8.36
C ASN A 26 23.41 11.12 -8.60
N VAL A 27 24.71 11.11 -8.32
CA VAL A 27 25.58 9.96 -8.60
C VAL A 27 25.12 8.68 -7.86
N LEU A 28 24.69 8.80 -6.60
CA LEU A 28 24.22 7.66 -5.83
C LEU A 28 22.94 7.05 -6.44
N SER A 29 22.00 7.90 -6.86
CA SER A 29 20.79 7.43 -7.54
C SER A 29 21.08 6.73 -8.87
N MET A 30 22.10 7.19 -9.60
CA MET A 30 22.54 6.54 -10.83
C MET A 30 23.11 5.14 -10.55
N HIS A 31 23.99 5.01 -9.57
CA HIS A 31 24.56 3.71 -9.20
C HIS A 31 23.52 2.76 -8.60
N ALA A 32 22.57 3.27 -7.80
CA ALA A 32 21.45 2.49 -7.29
C ALA A 32 20.57 1.95 -8.43
N LEU A 33 20.28 2.78 -9.44
CA LEU A 33 19.54 2.34 -10.63
C LEU A 33 20.30 1.25 -11.40
N ILE A 34 21.60 1.43 -11.64
CA ILE A 34 22.44 0.44 -12.33
C ILE A 34 22.45 -0.87 -11.54
N GLY A 35 22.64 -0.82 -10.21
CA GLY A 35 22.65 -1.99 -9.35
C GLY A 35 21.30 -2.73 -9.34
N ALA A 36 20.18 -2.01 -9.28
CA ALA A 36 18.86 -2.61 -9.27
C ALA A 36 18.52 -3.40 -10.55
N TYR A 37 19.13 -3.05 -11.68
CA TYR A 37 18.92 -3.72 -12.96
C TYR A 37 20.02 -4.73 -13.32
N GLN A 38 20.80 -5.20 -12.32
CA GLN A 38 21.68 -6.35 -12.49
C GLN A 38 20.91 -7.67 -12.29
N PRO A 39 21.47 -8.81 -12.74
CA PRO A 39 20.82 -10.12 -12.56
C PRO A 39 20.42 -10.42 -11.11
N GLU A 40 21.26 -10.08 -10.15
CA GLU A 40 20.99 -10.24 -8.72
C GLU A 40 19.78 -9.41 -8.24
N GLY A 41 19.57 -8.24 -8.83
CA GLY A 41 18.41 -7.39 -8.56
C GLY A 41 17.11 -8.03 -9.02
N TYR A 42 17.12 -8.72 -10.13
CA TYR A 42 15.94 -9.47 -10.62
C TYR A 42 15.65 -10.70 -9.76
N VAL A 43 16.66 -11.45 -9.33
CA VAL A 43 16.48 -12.59 -8.40
C VAL A 43 15.85 -12.10 -7.11
N TRP A 44 16.39 -11.04 -6.50
CA TRP A 44 15.82 -10.44 -5.30
C TRP A 44 14.36 -9.97 -5.49
N LEU A 45 14.05 -9.39 -6.64
CA LEU A 45 12.69 -8.94 -6.95
C LEU A 45 11.70 -10.10 -7.05
N ASP A 46 12.11 -11.22 -7.64
CA ASP A 46 11.26 -12.40 -7.77
C ASP A 46 10.98 -13.02 -6.41
N GLU A 47 11.98 -13.15 -5.53
CA GLU A 47 11.81 -13.58 -4.15
C GLU A 47 10.87 -12.64 -3.36
N LEU A 48 11.05 -11.32 -3.50
CA LEU A 48 10.18 -10.34 -2.88
C LEU A 48 8.72 -10.47 -3.34
N ARG A 49 8.51 -10.70 -4.64
CA ARG A 49 7.16 -10.89 -5.21
C ARG A 49 6.46 -12.11 -4.63
N GLU A 50 7.17 -13.20 -4.40
CA GLU A 50 6.61 -14.38 -3.74
C GLU A 50 6.15 -14.08 -2.32
N VAL A 51 7.00 -13.41 -1.52
CA VAL A 51 6.67 -13.00 -0.15
C VAL A 51 5.44 -12.08 -0.12
N ILE A 52 5.43 -11.04 -0.96
CA ILE A 52 4.31 -10.09 -1.00
C ILE A 52 3.02 -10.77 -1.48
N THR A 53 3.11 -11.64 -2.47
CA THR A 53 1.95 -12.41 -2.95
C THR A 53 1.37 -13.29 -1.84
N GLY A 54 2.21 -13.95 -1.07
CA GLY A 54 1.81 -14.72 0.11
C GLY A 54 1.09 -13.85 1.16
N ASN A 55 1.65 -12.68 1.47
CA ASN A 55 1.07 -11.73 2.41
C ASN A 55 -0.29 -11.20 1.93
N VAL A 56 -0.40 -10.86 0.64
CA VAL A 56 -1.66 -10.38 0.04
C VAL A 56 -2.73 -11.48 0.09
N ASN A 57 -2.39 -12.69 -0.30
CA ASN A 57 -3.34 -13.82 -0.27
C ASN A 57 -3.85 -14.05 1.15
N TYR A 58 -2.94 -14.16 2.12
CA TYR A 58 -3.30 -14.31 3.53
C TYR A 58 -4.24 -13.20 4.01
N ALA A 59 -3.89 -11.94 3.74
CA ALA A 59 -4.65 -10.79 4.20
C ALA A 59 -6.06 -10.73 3.57
N VAL A 60 -6.17 -11.03 2.27
CA VAL A 60 -7.45 -11.06 1.54
C VAL A 60 -8.37 -12.15 2.09
N GLU A 61 -7.83 -13.35 2.32
CA GLU A 61 -8.58 -14.48 2.90
C GLU A 61 -9.01 -14.15 4.33
N TYR A 62 -8.10 -13.65 5.16
CA TYR A 62 -8.38 -13.30 6.55
C TYR A 62 -9.50 -12.24 6.67
N ILE A 63 -9.46 -11.18 5.85
CA ILE A 63 -10.51 -10.15 5.85
C ILE A 63 -11.87 -10.76 5.48
N ARG A 64 -11.90 -11.60 4.45
CA ARG A 64 -13.15 -12.23 3.98
C ARG A 64 -13.77 -13.16 5.03
N GLU A 65 -12.93 -13.84 5.77
CA GLU A 65 -13.37 -14.85 6.77
C GLU A 65 -13.72 -14.22 8.12
N HIS A 66 -13.05 -13.12 8.51
CA HIS A 66 -13.10 -12.63 9.88
C HIS A 66 -13.62 -11.21 10.05
N PHE A 67 -13.62 -10.37 9.00
CA PHE A 67 -14.04 -8.97 9.12
C PHE A 67 -15.40 -8.77 8.45
N GLU A 68 -16.47 -9.08 9.14
CA GLU A 68 -17.82 -8.89 8.60
C GLU A 68 -18.09 -7.41 8.30
N GLY A 69 -18.58 -7.14 7.09
CA GLY A 69 -18.87 -5.77 6.65
C GLY A 69 -17.67 -4.98 6.13
N VAL A 70 -16.47 -5.57 6.14
CA VAL A 70 -15.25 -5.01 5.52
C VAL A 70 -15.03 -5.64 4.16
N GLY A 71 -14.77 -4.80 3.15
CA GLY A 71 -14.55 -5.22 1.78
C GLY A 71 -13.18 -4.82 1.25
N LEU A 72 -12.74 -5.51 0.22
CA LEU A 72 -11.60 -5.08 -0.59
C LEU A 72 -11.64 -5.74 -1.96
N MET A 73 -11.03 -5.07 -2.95
CA MET A 73 -10.60 -5.73 -4.18
C MET A 73 -9.20 -6.29 -3.98
N LYS A 74 -9.00 -7.57 -4.35
CA LYS A 74 -7.65 -8.15 -4.33
C LYS A 74 -6.77 -7.36 -5.30
N PRO A 75 -5.63 -6.81 -4.84
CA PRO A 75 -4.75 -6.06 -5.71
C PRO A 75 -4.05 -7.00 -6.72
N GLU A 76 -3.96 -6.56 -7.97
CA GLU A 76 -3.22 -7.25 -9.03
C GLU A 76 -1.73 -6.90 -9.02
N GLY A 77 -1.35 -5.89 -8.26
CA GLY A 77 0.03 -5.43 -8.07
C GLY A 77 0.16 -4.65 -6.79
N THR A 78 1.38 -4.20 -6.47
CA THR A 78 1.69 -3.47 -5.24
C THR A 78 1.62 -4.32 -3.96
N TYR A 79 2.16 -3.77 -2.90
CA TYR A 79 2.15 -4.31 -1.53
C TYR A 79 1.13 -3.60 -0.62
N MET A 80 0.22 -2.83 -1.21
CA MET A 80 -0.77 -2.05 -0.48
C MET A 80 -2.15 -2.68 -0.65
N LEU A 81 -2.86 -2.86 0.46
CA LEU A 81 -4.30 -3.10 0.44
C LEU A 81 -5.06 -1.77 0.50
N PHE A 82 -6.17 -1.71 -0.19
CA PHE A 82 -7.17 -0.65 -0.06
C PHE A 82 -8.45 -1.28 0.49
N ILE A 83 -8.67 -1.08 1.77
CA ILE A 83 -9.69 -1.78 2.57
C ILE A 83 -10.89 -0.86 2.70
N ASP A 84 -12.06 -1.31 2.29
CA ASP A 84 -13.32 -0.57 2.40
C ASP A 84 -14.06 -0.96 3.68
N CYS A 85 -14.22 -0.02 4.58
CA CYS A 85 -14.89 -0.17 5.86
C CYS A 85 -16.31 0.45 5.87
N GLU A 86 -16.87 0.89 4.72
CA GLU A 86 -18.12 1.65 4.68
C GLU A 86 -19.28 0.88 5.34
N LYS A 87 -19.49 -0.37 4.94
CA LYS A 87 -20.57 -1.19 5.48
C LYS A 87 -20.39 -1.44 6.97
N TRP A 88 -19.17 -1.77 7.41
CA TRP A 88 -18.85 -1.98 8.82
C TRP A 88 -19.09 -0.70 9.64
N CYS A 89 -18.62 0.44 9.19
CA CYS A 89 -18.81 1.74 9.84
C CYS A 89 -20.30 2.05 10.03
N LYS A 90 -21.09 1.88 8.97
CA LYS A 90 -22.55 2.13 9.02
C LYS A 90 -23.26 1.17 9.97
N GLN A 91 -22.88 -0.10 10.01
CA GLN A 91 -23.50 -1.09 10.89
C GLN A 91 -23.22 -0.84 12.37
N HIS A 92 -22.03 -0.29 12.69
CA HIS A 92 -21.60 -0.05 14.07
C HIS A 92 -21.73 1.43 14.50
N GLY A 93 -22.24 2.31 13.62
CA GLY A 93 -22.36 3.74 13.92
C GLY A 93 -21.00 4.42 14.17
N LYS A 94 -19.95 3.96 13.48
CA LYS A 94 -18.58 4.44 13.63
C LYS A 94 -18.13 5.24 12.40
N THR A 95 -17.19 6.14 12.64
CA THR A 95 -16.51 6.87 11.57
C THR A 95 -15.20 6.18 11.18
N ILE A 96 -14.68 6.49 10.00
CA ILE A 96 -13.40 5.94 9.55
C ILE A 96 -12.24 6.41 10.43
N GLU A 97 -12.32 7.63 10.98
CA GLU A 97 -11.36 8.17 11.95
C GLU A 97 -11.31 7.36 13.24
N GLU A 98 -12.45 6.88 13.71
CA GLU A 98 -12.51 6.02 14.89
C GLU A 98 -11.86 4.68 14.62
N VAL A 99 -12.12 4.07 13.43
CA VAL A 99 -11.47 2.82 12.99
C VAL A 99 -9.96 3.01 12.87
N GLU A 100 -9.51 4.12 12.28
CA GLU A 100 -8.10 4.45 12.15
C GLU A 100 -7.41 4.55 13.52
N LYS A 101 -8.03 5.29 14.44
CA LYS A 101 -7.54 5.42 15.82
C LYS A 101 -7.54 4.11 16.59
N ALA A 102 -8.55 3.27 16.36
CA ALA A 102 -8.60 1.95 17.00
C ALA A 102 -7.43 1.05 16.54
N GLY A 103 -7.07 1.08 15.26
CA GLY A 103 -5.87 0.42 14.77
C GLY A 103 -4.59 0.92 15.43
N TYR A 104 -4.43 2.24 15.57
CA TYR A 104 -3.25 2.80 16.26
C TYR A 104 -3.15 2.36 17.73
N ARG A 105 -4.28 2.26 18.44
CA ARG A 105 -4.29 1.79 19.83
C ARG A 105 -3.81 0.35 20.00
N VAL A 106 -3.98 -0.47 18.98
CA VAL A 106 -3.51 -1.87 18.98
C VAL A 106 -2.17 -2.05 18.28
N GLY A 107 -1.49 -0.95 17.97
CA GLY A 107 -0.15 -0.95 17.36
C GLY A 107 -0.13 -1.23 15.86
N VAL A 108 -1.26 -1.05 15.18
CA VAL A 108 -1.35 -1.17 13.71
C VAL A 108 -1.45 0.23 13.11
N ALA A 109 -0.35 0.67 12.47
CA ALA A 109 -0.30 1.94 11.74
C ALA A 109 -0.72 1.73 10.29
N TRP A 110 -1.79 2.38 9.89
CA TRP A 110 -2.30 2.37 8.52
C TRP A 110 -2.58 3.79 8.03
N GLN A 111 -2.94 3.96 6.78
CA GLN A 111 -3.15 5.28 6.17
C GLN A 111 -4.61 5.53 5.88
N ASP A 112 -5.03 6.76 6.12
CA ASP A 112 -6.33 7.28 5.71
C ASP A 112 -6.51 7.18 4.18
N GLY A 113 -7.57 6.52 3.76
CA GLY A 113 -7.91 6.33 2.34
C GLY A 113 -8.59 7.52 1.69
N ARG A 114 -9.06 8.51 2.47
CA ARG A 114 -9.77 9.69 1.94
C ARG A 114 -8.92 10.50 0.97
N MET A 115 -7.61 10.59 1.19
CA MET A 115 -6.68 11.23 0.25
C MET A 115 -6.59 10.50 -1.10
N PHE A 116 -7.12 9.28 -1.17
CA PHE A 116 -7.14 8.42 -2.36
C PHE A 116 -8.56 8.15 -2.84
N HIS A 117 -9.47 9.10 -2.60
CA HIS A 117 -10.89 9.03 -2.97
C HIS A 117 -11.71 7.90 -2.34
N GLY A 118 -11.24 7.33 -1.23
CA GLY A 118 -11.97 6.33 -0.46
C GLY A 118 -12.46 6.90 0.87
N PRO A 119 -13.68 7.46 0.95
CA PRO A 119 -14.18 8.18 2.14
C PRO A 119 -14.30 7.27 3.37
N TYR A 120 -14.41 5.97 3.18
CA TYR A 120 -14.45 4.97 4.24
C TYR A 120 -13.32 3.95 4.10
N SER A 121 -12.25 4.30 3.43
CA SER A 121 -11.18 3.33 3.14
C SER A 121 -9.93 3.59 3.95
N ILE A 122 -9.19 2.51 4.17
CA ILE A 122 -7.87 2.50 4.81
C ILE A 122 -6.87 1.84 3.87
N ARG A 123 -5.67 2.41 3.78
CA ARG A 123 -4.55 1.79 3.09
C ARG A 123 -3.63 1.10 4.08
N MET A 124 -3.34 -0.16 3.83
CA MET A 124 -2.47 -0.97 4.67
C MET A 124 -1.29 -1.51 3.87
N ASN A 125 -0.08 -1.31 4.40
CA ASN A 125 1.16 -1.82 3.81
C ASN A 125 1.40 -3.26 4.27
N LEU A 126 1.68 -4.18 3.34
CA LEU A 126 1.97 -5.59 3.60
C LEU A 126 3.43 -5.98 3.35
N ALA A 127 4.33 -5.02 3.07
CA ALA A 127 5.76 -5.30 2.88
C ALA A 127 6.46 -5.53 4.22
N LEU A 128 6.06 -6.58 4.91
CA LEU A 128 6.53 -7.01 6.23
C LEU A 128 6.72 -8.54 6.24
N PRO A 129 7.47 -9.10 7.19
CA PRO A 129 7.44 -10.54 7.42
C PRO A 129 6.02 -11.03 7.69
N LEU A 130 5.63 -12.18 7.13
CA LEU A 130 4.28 -12.75 7.27
C LEU A 130 3.82 -12.87 8.72
N SER A 131 4.74 -13.17 9.65
CA SER A 131 4.43 -13.25 11.08
C SER A 131 3.90 -11.93 11.64
N ARG A 132 4.44 -10.80 11.17
CA ARG A 132 3.97 -9.47 11.57
C ARG A 132 2.63 -9.10 10.92
N VAL A 133 2.42 -9.54 9.69
CA VAL A 133 1.12 -9.40 9.02
C VAL A 133 0.06 -10.17 9.81
N LYS A 134 0.31 -11.42 10.15
CA LYS A 134 -0.59 -12.25 10.95
C LYS A 134 -0.92 -11.60 12.29
N GLU A 135 0.09 -11.18 13.03
CA GLU A 135 -0.08 -10.50 14.33
C GLU A 135 -0.95 -9.24 14.20
N ALA A 136 -0.75 -8.43 13.17
CA ALA A 136 -1.54 -7.24 12.93
C ALA A 136 -3.02 -7.59 12.67
N PHE A 137 -3.28 -8.58 11.84
CA PHE A 137 -4.65 -9.01 11.53
C PHE A 137 -5.37 -9.63 12.73
N GLU A 138 -4.68 -10.41 13.56
CA GLU A 138 -5.21 -10.95 14.81
C GLU A 138 -5.61 -9.83 15.79
N ARG A 139 -4.77 -8.81 15.94
CA ARG A 139 -5.07 -7.64 16.79
C ARG A 139 -6.26 -6.85 16.25
N LEU A 140 -6.31 -6.60 14.94
CA LEU A 140 -7.45 -5.93 14.30
C LEU A 140 -8.74 -6.73 14.47
N ASN A 141 -8.67 -8.05 14.33
CA ASN A 141 -9.81 -8.92 14.53
C ASN A 141 -10.34 -8.83 15.96
N GLN A 142 -9.45 -9.01 16.93
CA GLN A 142 -9.83 -9.11 18.34
C GLN A 142 -10.29 -7.77 18.92
N TYR A 143 -9.67 -6.65 18.53
CA TYR A 143 -9.82 -5.38 19.24
C TYR A 143 -10.41 -4.25 18.39
N VAL A 144 -10.63 -4.47 17.10
CA VAL A 144 -11.19 -3.44 16.23
C VAL A 144 -12.47 -3.91 15.58
N PHE A 145 -12.42 -4.95 14.73
CA PHE A 145 -13.56 -5.33 13.92
C PHE A 145 -14.59 -6.23 14.63
N ASN A 146 -14.19 -7.00 15.64
CA ASN A 146 -15.08 -7.87 16.41
C ASN A 146 -15.17 -7.47 17.90
N ALA A 147 -14.73 -6.28 18.26
CA ALA A 147 -14.85 -5.75 19.61
C ALA A 147 -15.99 -4.72 19.73
N ASN A 148 -16.63 -4.69 20.89
CA ASN A 148 -17.57 -3.64 21.26
C ASN A 148 -16.78 -2.48 21.89
N TRP A 149 -16.58 -1.40 21.17
CA TRP A 149 -15.88 -0.20 21.62
C TRP A 149 -16.53 1.09 21.13
#